data_28cf018646b421665d03611baadf7cb0
#
_entry.id   28cf018646b421665d03611baadf7cb0
#
_cell.length_a   1.000
_cell.length_b   1.000
_cell.length_c   1.000
_cell.angle_alpha   90.00
_cell.angle_beta   90.00
_cell.angle_gamma   90.00
#
_symmetry.space_group_name_H-M   'P 1'
#
loop_
_entity.id
_entity.type
_entity.pdbx_description
1 polymer ?
#
loop_
_entity_poly.entity_id
_entity_poly.type
_entity_poly.pdbx_seq_one_letter_code
_entity_poly.pdbx_strand_id
1 'polypeptide(L)'
;MTQEEFIADLFIRVDDAMKEIVKDPRAKLWPSELISIGILFVLRGQSQRRFYLWLSSNFRPLFPHLPERTRLFRLLRQYQEWAEQFLAQPSLLNIGDGLGIELVQPRREGRTKGQIGKKGISNGRWIVGAKFCPLMNGAGRIFDWDVEAANVHDSDFQPMFRLHSQHGKMTDKGFHRSQKRGGNCENLLICERGQCNFRMIIETVFSNWVRIWNLKKITERQWTGVQARLAFACAAWNLITDWATELFGDGKTASLSTAWVPI
;
A
#
# COMPACT_ATOMS: atom_id res chain seq x y z
N MET A 1 -0.61 19.97 15.64
CA MET A 1 -0.91 20.03 14.18
C MET A 1 -2.37 19.71 13.98
N THR A 2 -3.14 20.63 13.39
CA THR A 2 -4.54 20.41 13.00
C THR A 2 -4.64 19.55 11.75
N GLN A 3 -5.86 19.08 11.41
CA GLN A 3 -6.06 18.34 10.16
C GLN A 3 -5.76 19.20 8.92
N GLU A 4 -6.09 20.49 8.95
CA GLU A 4 -5.81 21.40 7.83
C GLU A 4 -4.31 21.62 7.63
N GLU A 5 -3.56 21.87 8.72
CA GLU A 5 -2.09 21.96 8.68
C GLU A 5 -1.47 20.68 8.13
N PHE A 6 -1.93 19.52 8.61
CA PHE A 6 -1.44 18.24 8.11
C PHE A 6 -1.69 18.05 6.61
N ILE A 7 -2.90 18.38 6.13
CA ILE A 7 -3.25 18.27 4.70
C ILE A 7 -2.39 19.21 3.86
N ALA A 8 -2.15 20.44 4.34
CA ALA A 8 -1.30 21.41 3.64
C ALA A 8 0.16 20.93 3.56
N ASP A 9 0.72 20.48 4.69
CA ASP A 9 2.09 19.97 4.74
C ASP A 9 2.27 18.69 3.89
N LEU A 10 1.26 17.79 3.92
CA LEU A 10 1.23 16.62 3.04
C LEU A 10 1.28 17.04 1.58
N PHE A 11 0.44 18.02 1.19
CA PHE A 11 0.42 18.52 -0.18
C PHE A 11 1.76 19.11 -0.60
N ILE A 12 2.40 19.92 0.25
CA ILE A 12 3.71 20.51 -0.05
C ILE A 12 4.75 19.42 -0.31
N ARG A 13 4.81 18.39 0.54
CA ARG A 13 5.76 17.27 0.39
C ARG A 13 5.49 16.47 -0.89
N VAL A 14 4.23 16.24 -1.22
CA VAL A 14 3.85 15.57 -2.46
C VAL A 14 4.18 16.43 -3.67
N ASP A 15 3.91 17.73 -3.63
CA ASP A 15 4.18 18.66 -4.72
C ASP A 15 5.68 18.79 -5.00
N ASP A 16 6.47 18.88 -3.94
CA ASP A 16 7.94 18.89 -4.04
C ASP A 16 8.51 17.63 -4.70
N ALA A 17 7.95 16.46 -4.37
CA ALA A 17 8.37 15.18 -4.97
C ALA A 17 7.92 15.02 -6.42
N MET A 18 6.87 15.75 -6.85
CA MET A 18 6.25 15.59 -8.16
C MET A 18 6.54 16.74 -9.14
N LYS A 19 7.53 17.57 -8.88
CA LYS A 19 7.87 18.76 -9.69
C LYS A 19 8.10 18.48 -11.18
N GLU A 20 8.58 17.28 -11.49
CA GLU A 20 8.85 16.86 -12.88
C GLU A 20 7.60 16.42 -13.63
N ILE A 21 6.47 16.21 -12.95
CA ILE A 21 5.23 15.78 -13.60
C ILE A 21 4.45 16.98 -14.10
N VAL A 22 4.42 17.11 -15.42
CA VAL A 22 3.72 18.22 -16.09
C VAL A 22 2.22 18.00 -16.04
N LYS A 23 1.48 19.01 -15.60
CA LYS A 23 0.02 19.01 -15.60
C LYS A 23 -0.53 19.09 -17.03
N ASP A 24 -1.45 18.20 -17.42
CA ASP A 24 -2.23 18.37 -18.64
C ASP A 24 -3.02 19.69 -18.57
N PRO A 25 -2.92 20.59 -19.56
CA PRO A 25 -3.61 21.89 -19.57
C PRO A 25 -5.14 21.78 -19.38
N ARG A 26 -5.73 20.66 -19.76
CA ARG A 26 -7.17 20.37 -19.61
C ARG A 26 -7.54 19.79 -18.27
N ALA A 27 -6.58 19.36 -17.46
CA ALA A 27 -6.82 18.81 -16.15
C ALA A 27 -7.20 19.93 -15.16
N LYS A 28 -8.24 19.72 -14.36
CA LYS A 28 -8.62 20.65 -13.30
C LYS A 28 -7.74 20.49 -12.06
N LEU A 29 -7.49 19.26 -11.65
CA LEU A 29 -6.60 18.94 -10.55
C LEU A 29 -5.14 18.92 -11.00
N TRP A 30 -4.24 19.35 -10.13
CA TRP A 30 -2.81 19.11 -10.28
C TRP A 30 -2.50 17.64 -9.97
N PRO A 31 -1.43 17.07 -10.56
CA PRO A 31 -0.97 15.73 -10.20
C PRO A 31 -0.74 15.56 -8.70
N SER A 32 -0.10 16.52 -8.06
CA SER A 32 0.14 16.54 -6.60
C SER A 32 -1.14 16.60 -5.77
N GLU A 33 -2.18 17.35 -6.18
CA GLU A 33 -3.48 17.32 -5.53
C GLU A 33 -4.10 15.91 -5.60
N LEU A 34 -4.00 15.26 -6.76
CA LEU A 34 -4.59 13.93 -6.96
C LEU A 34 -3.89 12.88 -6.08
N ILE A 35 -2.56 12.89 -6.02
CA ILE A 35 -1.79 11.96 -5.19
C ILE A 35 -2.02 12.24 -3.71
N SER A 36 -2.03 13.49 -3.28
CA SER A 36 -2.36 13.87 -1.89
C SER A 36 -3.75 13.36 -1.48
N ILE A 37 -4.75 13.50 -2.34
CA ILE A 37 -6.09 12.96 -2.10
C ILE A 37 -6.06 11.42 -2.02
N GLY A 38 -5.28 10.75 -2.86
CA GLY A 38 -5.10 9.28 -2.83
C GLY A 38 -4.48 8.80 -1.52
N ILE A 39 -3.45 9.49 -1.04
CA ILE A 39 -2.81 9.23 0.26
C ILE A 39 -3.80 9.46 1.40
N LEU A 40 -4.50 10.60 1.42
CA LEU A 40 -5.53 10.91 2.42
C LEU A 40 -6.65 9.85 2.44
N PHE A 41 -7.04 9.33 1.27
CA PHE A 41 -8.04 8.26 1.18
C PHE A 41 -7.60 6.99 1.90
N VAL A 42 -6.34 6.62 1.78
CA VAL A 42 -5.80 5.45 2.49
C VAL A 42 -5.69 5.72 3.99
N LEU A 43 -5.11 6.86 4.38
CA LEU A 43 -4.92 7.24 5.78
C LEU A 43 -6.25 7.25 6.56
N ARG A 44 -7.33 7.70 5.93
CA ARG A 44 -8.69 7.67 6.54
C ARG A 44 -9.27 6.26 6.68
N GLY A 45 -8.78 5.27 5.97
CA GLY A 45 -9.25 3.88 6.06
C GLY A 45 -10.74 3.67 5.78
N GLN A 46 -11.38 4.59 5.05
CA GLN A 46 -12.83 4.62 4.84
C GLN A 46 -13.24 4.12 3.45
N SER A 47 -14.56 3.90 3.26
CA SER A 47 -15.11 3.68 1.93
C SER A 47 -15.08 4.96 1.09
N GLN A 48 -15.04 4.81 -0.25
CA GLN A 48 -15.03 5.92 -1.20
C GLN A 48 -16.11 6.99 -0.90
N ARG A 49 -17.33 6.56 -0.53
CA ARG A 49 -18.43 7.48 -0.23
C ARG A 49 -18.17 8.28 1.04
N ARG A 50 -17.76 7.63 2.13
CA ARG A 50 -17.49 8.30 3.42
C ARG A 50 -16.31 9.25 3.31
N PHE A 51 -15.24 8.82 2.65
CA PHE A 51 -14.08 9.66 2.40
C PHE A 51 -14.43 10.90 1.58
N TYR A 52 -15.16 10.75 0.47
CA TYR A 52 -15.56 11.88 -0.36
C TYR A 52 -16.43 12.88 0.39
N LEU A 53 -17.40 12.41 1.19
CA LEU A 53 -18.22 13.28 2.03
C LEU A 53 -17.36 14.04 3.05
N TRP A 54 -16.44 13.36 3.72
CA TRP A 54 -15.53 14.00 4.66
C TRP A 54 -14.67 15.06 3.97
N LEU A 55 -14.05 14.77 2.85
CA LEU A 55 -13.20 15.70 2.11
C LEU A 55 -13.99 16.91 1.60
N SER A 56 -15.15 16.67 0.98
CA SER A 56 -15.96 17.73 0.39
C SER A 56 -16.70 18.62 1.41
N SER A 57 -17.03 18.09 2.60
CA SER A 57 -17.73 18.83 3.64
C SER A 57 -16.80 19.66 4.52
N ASN A 58 -15.57 19.16 4.79
CA ASN A 58 -14.69 19.81 5.76
C ASN A 58 -13.52 20.56 5.09
N PHE A 59 -13.04 20.09 3.92
CA PHE A 59 -11.81 20.59 3.32
C PHE A 59 -11.98 21.07 1.87
N ARG A 60 -13.21 21.41 1.50
CA ARG A 60 -13.49 21.97 0.16
C ARG A 60 -12.64 23.19 -0.19
N PRO A 61 -12.35 24.12 0.74
CA PRO A 61 -11.48 25.27 0.44
C PRO A 61 -10.06 24.89 0.03
N LEU A 62 -9.52 23.79 0.56
CA LEU A 62 -8.18 23.29 0.19
C LEU A 62 -8.19 22.60 -1.19
N PHE A 63 -9.34 22.14 -1.66
CA PHE A 63 -9.51 21.46 -2.96
C PHE A 63 -10.62 22.11 -3.79
N PRO A 64 -10.44 23.35 -4.26
CA PRO A 64 -11.51 24.12 -4.93
C PRO A 64 -12.01 23.45 -6.21
N HIS A 65 -11.15 22.70 -6.89
CA HIS A 65 -11.45 21.98 -8.12
C HIS A 65 -11.80 20.50 -7.91
N LEU A 66 -12.10 20.09 -6.68
CA LEU A 66 -12.48 18.70 -6.36
C LEU A 66 -13.66 18.26 -7.26
N PRO A 67 -13.46 17.24 -8.13
CA PRO A 67 -14.51 16.76 -9.01
C PRO A 67 -15.55 15.95 -8.24
N GLU A 68 -16.63 15.56 -8.90
CA GLU A 68 -17.61 14.64 -8.32
C GLU A 68 -16.96 13.28 -7.97
N ARG A 69 -17.56 12.57 -7.02
CA ARG A 69 -16.99 11.33 -6.44
C ARG A 69 -16.57 10.31 -7.50
N THR A 70 -17.45 10.00 -8.45
CA THR A 70 -17.19 8.94 -9.44
C THR A 70 -15.99 9.30 -10.32
N ARG A 71 -15.91 10.56 -10.72
CA ARG A 71 -14.78 11.08 -11.50
C ARG A 71 -13.49 11.06 -10.69
N LEU A 72 -13.52 11.48 -9.42
CA LEU A 72 -12.34 11.45 -8.54
C LEU A 72 -11.74 10.04 -8.47
N PHE A 73 -12.54 9.04 -8.11
CA PHE A 73 -12.04 7.68 -7.97
C PHE A 73 -11.65 7.02 -9.30
N ARG A 74 -12.20 7.50 -10.42
CA ARG A 74 -11.70 7.12 -11.75
C ARG A 74 -10.32 7.69 -12.01
N LEU A 75 -10.09 8.95 -11.69
CA LEU A 75 -8.78 9.59 -11.83
C LEU A 75 -7.72 8.92 -10.93
N LEU A 76 -8.04 8.64 -9.66
CA LEU A 76 -7.14 7.93 -8.76
C LEU A 76 -6.71 6.57 -9.33
N ARG A 77 -7.62 5.81 -9.95
CA ARG A 77 -7.26 4.55 -10.63
C ARG A 77 -6.43 4.76 -11.88
N GLN A 78 -6.73 5.80 -12.64
CA GLN A 78 -6.03 6.10 -13.90
C GLN A 78 -4.58 6.50 -13.68
N TYR A 79 -4.29 7.23 -12.61
CA TYR A 79 -2.98 7.81 -12.32
C TYR A 79 -2.30 7.20 -11.09
N GLN A 80 -2.66 5.97 -10.73
CA GLN A 80 -2.10 5.27 -9.57
C GLN A 80 -0.57 5.07 -9.66
N GLU A 81 -0.04 4.91 -10.87
CA GLU A 81 1.41 4.75 -11.15
C GLU A 81 2.24 5.95 -10.68
N TRP A 82 1.67 7.15 -10.59
CA TRP A 82 2.39 8.28 -10.01
C TRP A 82 2.72 8.08 -8.52
N ALA A 83 2.04 7.18 -7.82
CA ALA A 83 2.36 6.81 -6.45
C ALA A 83 3.70 6.05 -6.33
N GLU A 84 4.20 5.48 -7.43
CA GLU A 84 5.49 4.77 -7.48
C GLU A 84 6.69 5.69 -7.21
N GLN A 85 6.54 7.01 -7.44
CA GLN A 85 7.58 8.00 -7.11
C GLN A 85 7.90 8.06 -5.61
N PHE A 86 7.01 7.56 -4.78
CA PHE A 86 7.18 7.49 -3.33
C PHE A 86 7.71 6.13 -2.86
N LEU A 87 8.04 5.22 -3.77
CA LEU A 87 8.69 3.97 -3.42
C LEU A 87 10.15 4.23 -3.07
N ALA A 88 10.63 3.46 -2.08
CA ALA A 88 12.00 3.58 -1.60
C ALA A 88 12.99 2.85 -2.53
N GLN A 89 14.26 2.89 -2.17
CA GLN A 89 15.27 2.05 -2.80
C GLN A 89 15.47 0.76 -1.99
N PRO A 90 15.79 -0.37 -2.64
CA PRO A 90 16.14 -1.60 -1.95
C PRO A 90 17.41 -1.43 -1.13
N SER A 91 17.50 -2.13 0.00
CA SER A 91 18.73 -2.25 0.78
C SER A 91 19.46 -3.57 0.46
N LEU A 92 20.63 -3.78 1.05
CA LEU A 92 21.37 -5.03 0.87
C LEU A 92 20.51 -6.25 1.28
N LEU A 93 19.74 -6.12 2.35
CA LEU A 93 18.82 -7.14 2.86
C LEU A 93 17.42 -6.55 2.99
N ASN A 94 16.45 -7.22 2.41
CA ASN A 94 15.05 -6.79 2.33
C ASN A 94 14.11 -7.87 2.88
N ILE A 95 12.85 -7.52 3.11
CA ILE A 95 11.83 -8.41 3.66
C ILE A 95 10.64 -8.47 2.69
N GLY A 96 10.12 -9.69 2.45
CA GLY A 96 8.86 -9.90 1.76
C GLY A 96 7.92 -10.76 2.60
N ASP A 97 6.65 -10.40 2.66
CA ASP A 97 5.61 -11.20 3.31
C ASP A 97 4.24 -10.93 2.66
N GLY A 98 3.31 -11.86 2.84
CA GLY A 98 1.99 -11.81 2.23
C GLY A 98 0.90 -11.31 3.18
N LEU A 99 0.13 -10.31 2.76
CA LEU A 99 -1.07 -9.83 3.46
C LEU A 99 -2.33 -10.24 2.69
N GLY A 100 -3.15 -11.11 3.27
CA GLY A 100 -4.47 -11.41 2.69
C GLY A 100 -5.47 -10.29 2.95
N ILE A 101 -6.16 -9.87 1.90
CA ILE A 101 -7.15 -8.78 1.89
C ILE A 101 -8.51 -9.32 1.50
N GLU A 102 -9.52 -9.15 2.36
CA GLU A 102 -10.91 -9.53 2.07
C GLU A 102 -11.58 -8.45 1.21
N LEU A 103 -12.03 -8.83 0.02
CA LEU A 103 -12.79 -7.97 -0.91
C LEU A 103 -14.29 -8.28 -0.86
N VAL A 104 -14.62 -9.53 -0.60
CA VAL A 104 -16.00 -10.02 -0.51
C VAL A 104 -16.12 -10.91 0.73
N GLN A 105 -17.22 -10.77 1.45
CA GLN A 105 -17.50 -11.69 2.56
C GLN A 105 -17.62 -13.13 2.03
N PRO A 106 -16.96 -14.14 2.63
CA PRO A 106 -16.98 -15.52 2.13
C PRO A 106 -18.38 -16.09 1.84
N ARG A 107 -19.38 -15.76 2.67
CA ARG A 107 -20.78 -16.14 2.47
C ARG A 107 -21.43 -15.56 1.20
N ARG A 108 -20.80 -14.59 0.56
CA ARG A 108 -21.27 -13.92 -0.66
C ARG A 108 -20.49 -14.34 -1.91
N GLU A 109 -19.60 -15.31 -1.78
CA GLU A 109 -18.81 -15.82 -2.90
C GLU A 109 -19.72 -16.29 -4.03
N GLY A 110 -19.38 -15.93 -5.26
CA GLY A 110 -20.11 -16.34 -6.48
C GLY A 110 -21.45 -15.67 -6.72
N ARG A 111 -21.93 -14.77 -5.84
CA ARG A 111 -23.26 -14.14 -6.00
C ARG A 111 -23.32 -13.07 -7.09
N THR A 112 -22.18 -12.55 -7.55
CA THR A 112 -22.13 -11.54 -8.61
C THR A 112 -21.21 -11.99 -9.73
N LYS A 113 -21.64 -11.81 -10.99
CA LYS A 113 -20.84 -12.16 -12.18
C LYS A 113 -19.52 -11.39 -12.26
N GLY A 114 -19.48 -10.17 -11.73
CA GLY A 114 -18.28 -9.31 -11.71
C GLY A 114 -17.47 -9.38 -10.41
N GLN A 115 -17.59 -10.49 -9.65
CA GLN A 115 -16.81 -10.65 -8.43
C GLN A 115 -15.32 -10.66 -8.75
N ILE A 116 -14.58 -9.78 -8.08
CA ILE A 116 -13.11 -9.75 -8.10
C ILE A 116 -12.55 -10.55 -6.92
N GLY A 117 -11.32 -11.04 -7.08
CA GLY A 117 -10.66 -11.89 -6.08
C GLY A 117 -11.19 -13.33 -6.08
N LYS A 118 -10.47 -14.20 -5.42
CA LYS A 118 -10.80 -15.64 -5.31
C LYS A 118 -10.70 -16.07 -3.85
N LYS A 119 -11.25 -17.25 -3.55
CA LYS A 119 -11.20 -17.85 -2.23
C LYS A 119 -9.80 -18.39 -1.95
N GLY A 120 -9.20 -17.96 -0.87
CA GLY A 120 -7.90 -18.40 -0.40
C GLY A 120 -7.84 -18.46 1.12
N ILE A 121 -6.71 -18.90 1.66
CA ILE A 121 -6.45 -18.95 3.10
C ILE A 121 -5.48 -17.86 3.47
N SER A 122 -5.80 -17.06 4.51
CA SER A 122 -4.90 -16.09 5.11
C SER A 122 -5.00 -16.20 6.63
N ASN A 123 -3.87 -16.42 7.30
CA ASN A 123 -3.79 -16.60 8.76
C ASN A 123 -4.81 -17.64 9.29
N GLY A 124 -4.89 -18.81 8.63
CA GLY A 124 -5.78 -19.89 9.02
C GLY A 124 -7.29 -19.66 8.76
N ARG A 125 -7.65 -18.57 8.09
CA ARG A 125 -9.04 -18.24 7.77
C ARG A 125 -9.28 -18.17 6.28
N TRP A 126 -10.46 -18.62 5.85
CA TRP A 126 -10.91 -18.44 4.49
C TRP A 126 -11.30 -16.99 4.23
N ILE A 127 -10.73 -16.40 3.18
CA ILE A 127 -11.09 -15.10 2.66
C ILE A 127 -11.47 -15.22 1.18
N VAL A 128 -12.27 -14.30 0.68
CA VAL A 128 -12.50 -14.11 -0.75
C VAL A 128 -11.95 -12.74 -1.12
N GLY A 129 -10.84 -12.71 -1.84
CA GLY A 129 -10.18 -11.45 -2.08
C GLY A 129 -8.85 -11.54 -2.79
N ALA A 130 -7.90 -10.78 -2.30
CA ALA A 130 -6.56 -10.62 -2.84
C ALA A 130 -5.49 -11.02 -1.82
N LYS A 131 -4.31 -11.33 -2.32
CA LYS A 131 -3.07 -11.46 -1.58
C LYS A 131 -2.12 -10.36 -2.05
N PHE A 132 -1.70 -9.52 -1.15
CA PHE A 132 -0.78 -8.41 -1.40
C PHE A 132 0.60 -8.77 -0.84
N CYS A 133 1.64 -8.57 -1.62
CA CYS A 133 3.01 -8.88 -1.26
C CYS A 133 3.89 -7.63 -1.45
N PRO A 134 4.13 -6.81 -0.42
CA PRO A 134 5.12 -5.75 -0.48
C PRO A 134 6.52 -6.29 -0.25
N LEU A 135 7.51 -5.66 -0.89
CA LEU A 135 8.93 -5.76 -0.58
C LEU A 135 9.37 -4.52 0.18
N MET A 136 9.97 -4.75 1.33
CA MET A 136 10.39 -3.70 2.26
C MET A 136 11.89 -3.73 2.47
N ASN A 137 12.53 -2.58 2.51
CA ASN A 137 13.95 -2.46 2.83
C ASN A 137 14.21 -2.51 4.35
N GLY A 138 15.49 -2.49 4.73
CA GLY A 138 15.92 -2.57 6.13
C GLY A 138 15.45 -1.42 7.02
N ALA A 139 15.08 -0.27 6.44
CA ALA A 139 14.51 0.88 7.15
C ALA A 139 12.98 0.82 7.29
N GLY A 140 12.35 -0.28 6.84
CA GLY A 140 10.89 -0.44 6.92
C GLY A 140 10.12 0.31 5.83
N ARG A 141 10.78 0.71 4.72
CA ARG A 141 10.16 1.39 3.57
C ARG A 141 9.86 0.41 2.46
N ILE A 142 8.70 0.58 1.82
CA ILE A 142 8.29 -0.24 0.67
C ILE A 142 9.02 0.25 -0.58
N PHE A 143 9.66 -0.67 -1.31
CA PHE A 143 10.36 -0.35 -2.55
C PHE A 143 9.76 -1.04 -3.78
N ASP A 144 8.99 -2.12 -3.57
CA ASP A 144 8.24 -2.80 -4.64
C ASP A 144 7.05 -3.54 -4.04
N TRP A 145 6.09 -3.91 -4.85
CA TRP A 145 4.91 -4.65 -4.40
C TRP A 145 4.16 -5.30 -5.56
N ASP A 146 3.43 -6.37 -5.24
CA ASP A 146 2.54 -7.01 -6.18
C ASP A 146 1.26 -7.48 -5.48
N VAL A 147 0.19 -7.66 -6.24
CA VAL A 147 -1.11 -8.12 -5.73
C VAL A 147 -1.77 -9.10 -6.68
N GLU A 148 -2.14 -10.24 -6.12
CA GLU A 148 -2.77 -11.33 -6.83
C GLU A 148 -4.07 -11.80 -6.14
N ALA A 149 -4.82 -12.67 -6.78
CA ALA A 149 -5.99 -13.28 -6.15
C ALA A 149 -5.59 -14.13 -4.93
N ALA A 150 -6.44 -14.17 -3.89
CA ALA A 150 -6.08 -14.79 -2.60
C ALA A 150 -5.77 -16.30 -2.67
N ASN A 151 -6.13 -16.99 -3.75
CA ASN A 151 -5.81 -18.41 -3.96
C ASN A 151 -4.42 -18.67 -4.53
N VAL A 152 -3.68 -17.63 -4.91
CA VAL A 152 -2.33 -17.74 -5.46
C VAL A 152 -1.36 -18.15 -4.34
N HIS A 153 -0.39 -19.00 -4.65
CA HIS A 153 0.62 -19.43 -3.69
C HIS A 153 1.66 -18.30 -3.48
N ASP A 154 2.20 -18.17 -2.25
CA ASP A 154 3.17 -17.12 -1.96
C ASP A 154 4.41 -17.16 -2.88
N SER A 155 4.83 -18.36 -3.27
CA SER A 155 5.94 -18.54 -4.23
C SER A 155 5.67 -17.95 -5.63
N ASP A 156 4.41 -17.64 -5.97
CA ASP A 156 4.08 -17.06 -7.27
C ASP A 156 4.44 -15.58 -7.36
N PHE A 157 4.79 -14.94 -6.24
CA PHE A 157 5.39 -13.60 -6.21
C PHE A 157 6.90 -13.58 -6.52
N GLN A 158 7.56 -14.72 -6.70
CA GLN A 158 8.99 -14.75 -7.05
C GLN A 158 9.37 -14.01 -8.36
N PRO A 159 8.51 -13.85 -9.39
CA PRO A 159 8.83 -12.98 -10.53
C PRO A 159 9.20 -11.54 -10.13
N MET A 160 8.45 -10.92 -9.20
CA MET A 160 8.79 -9.61 -8.63
C MET A 160 10.15 -9.66 -7.92
N PHE A 161 10.43 -10.70 -7.13
CA PHE A 161 11.71 -10.84 -6.42
C PHE A 161 12.92 -10.97 -7.37
N ARG A 162 12.73 -11.52 -8.57
CA ARG A 162 13.78 -11.64 -9.59
C ARG A 162 14.22 -10.30 -10.16
N LEU A 163 13.33 -9.31 -10.19
CA LEU A 163 13.67 -7.95 -10.61
C LEU A 163 14.73 -7.32 -9.68
N HIS A 164 14.82 -7.82 -8.44
CA HIS A 164 15.77 -7.38 -7.42
C HIS A 164 16.80 -8.47 -7.08
N SER A 165 17.29 -9.24 -8.06
CA SER A 165 18.18 -10.38 -7.86
C SER A 165 19.47 -10.07 -7.12
N GLN A 166 19.97 -8.84 -7.22
CA GLN A 166 21.20 -8.38 -6.56
C GLN A 166 21.08 -8.23 -5.04
N HIS A 167 19.85 -8.20 -4.49
CA HIS A 167 19.58 -7.93 -3.08
C HIS A 167 19.08 -9.19 -2.36
N GLY A 168 19.49 -9.37 -1.10
CA GLY A 168 18.94 -10.41 -0.24
C GLY A 168 17.47 -10.17 0.09
N LYS A 169 16.65 -11.22 0.06
CA LYS A 169 15.23 -11.17 0.38
C LYS A 169 14.88 -12.21 1.42
N MET A 170 14.52 -11.76 2.61
CA MET A 170 14.06 -12.63 3.70
C MET A 170 12.56 -12.84 3.60
N THR A 171 12.13 -14.08 3.55
CA THR A 171 10.72 -14.47 3.45
C THR A 171 10.43 -15.67 4.33
N ASP A 172 9.16 -16.02 4.49
CA ASP A 172 8.80 -17.30 5.11
C ASP A 172 8.94 -18.48 4.13
N LYS A 173 8.73 -19.69 4.63
CA LYS A 173 8.81 -20.94 3.83
C LYS A 173 7.79 -20.99 2.68
N GLY A 174 6.68 -20.27 2.79
CA GLY A 174 5.62 -20.23 1.78
C GLY A 174 6.09 -19.66 0.44
N PHE A 175 7.08 -18.79 0.46
CA PHE A 175 7.63 -18.17 -0.75
C PHE A 175 8.60 -19.08 -1.52
N HIS A 176 9.06 -20.18 -0.94
CA HIS A 176 10.05 -21.06 -1.54
C HIS A 176 9.42 -22.08 -2.49
N ARG A 177 10.10 -22.30 -3.63
CA ARG A 177 9.74 -23.31 -4.63
C ARG A 177 10.66 -24.51 -4.55
N SER A 178 10.09 -25.70 -4.71
CA SER A 178 10.88 -26.90 -4.93
C SER A 178 11.61 -26.84 -6.29
N GLN A 179 12.71 -27.57 -6.43
CA GLN A 179 13.43 -27.71 -7.69
C GLN A 179 12.51 -28.16 -8.85
N LYS A 180 11.53 -29.03 -8.57
CA LYS A 180 10.52 -29.48 -9.55
C LYS A 180 9.63 -28.35 -10.09
N ARG A 181 9.50 -27.24 -9.36
CA ARG A 181 8.72 -26.03 -9.75
C ARG A 181 9.61 -24.88 -10.23
N GLY A 182 10.86 -25.18 -10.68
CA GLY A 182 11.81 -24.20 -11.20
C GLY A 182 12.74 -23.58 -10.16
N GLY A 183 12.71 -24.06 -8.92
CA GLY A 183 13.60 -23.57 -7.85
C GLY A 183 13.30 -22.14 -7.40
N ASN A 184 14.10 -21.65 -6.47
CA ASN A 184 14.00 -20.29 -5.94
C ASN A 184 14.69 -19.27 -6.84
N CYS A 185 14.26 -18.02 -6.76
CA CYS A 185 15.03 -16.89 -7.26
C CYS A 185 16.32 -16.73 -6.42
N GLU A 186 17.29 -16.03 -7.00
CA GLU A 186 18.56 -15.76 -6.34
C GLU A 186 18.39 -14.92 -5.07
N ASN A 187 19.26 -15.18 -4.09
CA ASN A 187 19.30 -14.45 -2.82
C ASN A 187 17.97 -14.44 -2.03
N LEU A 188 17.16 -15.50 -2.19
CA LEU A 188 15.97 -15.73 -1.39
C LEU A 188 16.36 -16.51 -0.12
N LEU A 189 16.20 -15.89 1.04
CA LEU A 189 16.57 -16.42 2.35
C LEU A 189 15.32 -16.81 3.13
N ILE A 190 15.35 -17.98 3.78
CA ILE A 190 14.28 -18.39 4.69
C ILE A 190 14.51 -17.75 6.05
N CYS A 191 13.50 -17.03 6.55
CA CYS A 191 13.49 -16.61 7.94
C CYS A 191 12.92 -17.73 8.81
N GLU A 192 13.78 -18.44 9.55
CA GLU A 192 13.34 -19.45 10.49
C GLU A 192 12.74 -18.82 11.75
N ARG A 193 11.73 -19.49 12.30
CA ARG A 193 11.01 -19.01 13.47
C ARG A 193 11.96 -18.87 14.67
N GLY A 194 12.03 -17.67 15.24
CA GLY A 194 12.89 -17.37 16.39
C GLY A 194 14.31 -16.92 16.05
N GLN A 195 14.72 -16.94 14.80
CA GLN A 195 16.09 -16.54 14.41
C GLN A 195 16.19 -15.10 13.88
N CYS A 196 15.07 -14.49 13.48
CA CYS A 196 15.07 -13.18 12.82
C CYS A 196 14.08 -12.21 13.46
N ASN A 197 14.56 -11.27 14.24
CA ASN A 197 13.76 -10.11 14.67
C ASN A 197 13.40 -9.17 13.51
N PHE A 198 14.09 -9.28 12.39
CA PHE A 198 13.91 -8.43 11.22
C PHE A 198 12.50 -8.57 10.59
N ARG A 199 11.91 -9.78 10.66
CA ARG A 199 10.54 -10.03 10.21
C ARG A 199 9.48 -9.29 11.03
N MET A 200 9.76 -8.96 12.29
CA MET A 200 8.84 -8.19 13.14
C MET A 200 8.50 -6.81 12.56
N ILE A 201 9.41 -6.26 11.74
CA ILE A 201 9.19 -4.96 11.08
C ILE A 201 7.98 -5.05 10.16
N ILE A 202 7.92 -6.03 9.25
CA ILE A 202 6.80 -6.15 8.30
C ILE A 202 5.49 -6.50 9.02
N GLU A 203 5.54 -7.28 10.10
CA GLU A 203 4.37 -7.57 10.93
C GLU A 203 3.83 -6.28 11.60
N THR A 204 4.72 -5.39 12.03
CA THR A 204 4.36 -4.07 12.58
C THR A 204 3.70 -3.20 11.51
N VAL A 205 4.24 -3.16 10.29
CA VAL A 205 3.65 -2.43 9.16
C VAL A 205 2.25 -2.97 8.86
N PHE A 206 2.10 -4.28 8.72
CA PHE A 206 0.80 -4.90 8.48
C PHE A 206 -0.20 -4.63 9.61
N SER A 207 0.26 -4.61 10.87
CA SER A 207 -0.58 -4.26 11.99
C SER A 207 -1.14 -2.84 11.88
N ASN A 208 -0.31 -1.86 11.53
CA ASN A 208 -0.75 -0.49 11.29
C ASN A 208 -1.74 -0.41 10.10
N TRP A 209 -1.42 -1.04 8.99
CA TRP A 209 -2.29 -1.04 7.81
C TRP A 209 -3.66 -1.69 8.07
N VAL A 210 -3.67 -2.77 8.83
CA VAL A 210 -4.91 -3.48 9.17
C VAL A 210 -5.75 -2.71 10.20
N ARG A 211 -5.12 -2.19 11.26
CA ARG A 211 -5.84 -1.59 12.38
C ARG A 211 -6.22 -0.14 12.14
N ILE A 212 -5.32 0.63 11.53
CA ILE A 212 -5.50 2.09 11.37
C ILE A 212 -6.10 2.39 10.00
N TRP A 213 -5.57 1.79 8.92
CA TRP A 213 -6.01 2.09 7.55
C TRP A 213 -7.07 1.13 7.00
N ASN A 214 -7.52 0.16 7.80
CA ASN A 214 -8.55 -0.83 7.42
C ASN A 214 -8.24 -1.62 6.14
N LEU A 215 -6.96 -1.85 5.83
CA LEU A 215 -6.56 -2.54 4.58
C LEU A 215 -6.88 -4.04 4.59
N LYS A 216 -7.17 -4.64 5.75
CA LYS A 216 -7.58 -6.06 5.81
C LYS A 216 -8.90 -6.33 5.09
N LYS A 217 -9.74 -5.30 4.96
CA LYS A 217 -11.07 -5.42 4.36
C LYS A 217 -11.41 -4.16 3.59
N ILE A 218 -11.31 -4.24 2.28
CA ILE A 218 -11.58 -3.13 1.39
C ILE A 218 -12.81 -3.41 0.51
N THR A 219 -13.50 -2.34 0.10
CA THR A 219 -14.80 -2.43 -0.59
C THR A 219 -14.70 -2.14 -2.08
N GLU A 220 -13.52 -2.24 -2.65
CA GLU A 220 -13.29 -2.03 -4.06
C GLU A 220 -13.95 -3.14 -4.89
N ARG A 221 -14.57 -2.76 -6.01
CA ARG A 221 -15.29 -3.68 -6.90
C ARG A 221 -14.59 -3.94 -8.23
N GLN A 222 -13.48 -3.27 -8.45
CA GLN A 222 -12.65 -3.40 -9.64
C GLN A 222 -11.21 -3.67 -9.21
N TRP A 223 -10.51 -4.51 -9.96
CA TRP A 223 -9.13 -4.87 -9.65
C TRP A 223 -8.21 -3.65 -9.67
N THR A 224 -8.38 -2.76 -10.66
CA THR A 224 -7.66 -1.48 -10.71
C THR A 224 -7.91 -0.58 -9.50
N GLY A 225 -9.07 -0.70 -8.86
CA GLY A 225 -9.36 0.01 -7.60
C GLY A 225 -8.60 -0.57 -6.41
N VAL A 226 -8.43 -1.90 -6.37
CA VAL A 226 -7.58 -2.58 -5.36
C VAL A 226 -6.13 -2.14 -5.54
N GLN A 227 -5.62 -2.21 -6.77
CA GLN A 227 -4.25 -1.79 -7.10
C GLN A 227 -4.02 -0.33 -6.72
N ALA A 228 -4.90 0.58 -7.11
CA ALA A 228 -4.78 2.00 -6.76
C ALA A 228 -4.73 2.22 -5.23
N ARG A 229 -5.60 1.54 -4.48
CA ARG A 229 -5.60 1.68 -3.03
C ARG A 229 -4.30 1.18 -2.40
N LEU A 230 -3.72 0.10 -2.93
CA LEU A 230 -2.45 -0.46 -2.44
C LEU A 230 -1.26 0.40 -2.85
N ALA A 231 -1.23 0.93 -4.08
CA ALA A 231 -0.21 1.88 -4.53
C ALA A 231 -0.17 3.12 -3.61
N PHE A 232 -1.33 3.72 -3.34
CA PHE A 232 -1.42 4.83 -2.39
C PHE A 232 -1.08 4.42 -0.95
N ALA A 233 -1.31 3.16 -0.56
CA ALA A 233 -0.90 2.69 0.77
C ALA A 233 0.63 2.60 0.89
N CYS A 234 1.32 2.12 -0.13
CA CYS A 234 2.78 2.10 -0.17
C CYS A 234 3.35 3.53 -0.13
N ALA A 235 2.82 4.43 -0.97
CA ALA A 235 3.22 5.84 -0.99
C ALA A 235 2.97 6.53 0.36
N ALA A 236 1.77 6.36 0.93
CA ALA A 236 1.42 6.90 2.24
C ALA A 236 2.35 6.40 3.34
N TRP A 237 2.65 5.09 3.34
CA TRP A 237 3.53 4.49 4.33
C TRP A 237 4.92 5.11 4.29
N ASN A 238 5.54 5.15 3.12
CA ASN A 238 6.89 5.69 2.97
C ASN A 238 6.92 7.18 3.36
N LEU A 239 6.03 7.99 2.81
CA LEU A 239 6.00 9.43 3.07
C LEU A 239 5.76 9.74 4.56
N ILE A 240 4.80 9.07 5.22
CA ILE A 240 4.50 9.29 6.63
C ILE A 240 5.64 8.83 7.54
N THR A 241 6.31 7.74 7.21
CA THR A 241 7.42 7.24 8.01
C THR A 241 8.70 8.05 7.79
N ASP A 242 8.94 8.60 6.60
CA ASP A 242 10.02 9.56 6.37
C ASP A 242 9.76 10.86 7.14
N TRP A 243 8.54 11.36 7.07
CA TRP A 243 8.13 12.54 7.84
C TRP A 243 8.23 12.32 9.35
N ALA A 244 7.84 11.15 9.85
CA ALA A 244 8.03 10.79 11.26
C ALA A 244 9.51 10.79 11.67
N THR A 245 10.39 10.31 10.80
CA THR A 245 11.84 10.31 11.03
C THR A 245 12.38 11.74 11.15
N GLU A 246 11.92 12.66 10.29
CA GLU A 246 12.28 14.08 10.38
C GLU A 246 11.80 14.73 11.69
N LEU A 247 10.57 14.43 12.12
CA LEU A 247 9.99 15.06 13.31
C LEU A 247 10.56 14.51 14.63
N PHE A 248 10.82 13.20 14.70
CA PHE A 248 11.12 12.50 15.96
C PHE A 248 12.55 11.97 16.03
N GLY A 249 13.34 12.14 14.96
CA GLY A 249 14.72 11.69 14.87
C GLY A 249 14.88 10.19 14.60
N ASP A 250 16.13 9.79 14.31
CA ASP A 250 16.52 8.41 13.97
C ASP A 250 16.60 7.47 15.18
N GLY A 251 15.67 7.50 16.10
CA GLY A 251 15.58 6.40 17.05
C GLY A 251 15.60 5.08 16.26
N LYS A 252 16.39 4.08 16.62
CA LYS A 252 16.54 2.76 15.94
C LYS A 252 15.23 2.00 15.69
N THR A 253 14.15 2.54 16.16
CA THR A 253 12.76 2.26 15.86
C THR A 253 12.10 3.60 15.56
N ALA A 254 12.60 4.31 14.55
CA ALA A 254 11.89 5.46 14.00
C ALA A 254 10.42 5.02 13.90
N SER A 255 9.63 5.70 14.63
CA SER A 255 8.30 5.27 14.99
C SER A 255 7.55 4.82 13.74
N LEU A 256 7.50 3.52 13.49
CA LEU A 256 6.60 2.93 12.52
C LEU A 256 5.14 3.16 12.94
N SER A 257 4.94 4.03 13.93
CA SER A 257 3.64 4.47 14.42
C SER A 257 3.11 5.59 13.55
N THR A 258 1.92 5.43 13.05
CA THR A 258 1.15 6.48 12.39
C THR A 258 0.21 7.21 13.37
N ALA A 259 0.38 7.00 14.67
CA ALA A 259 -0.49 7.56 15.71
C ALA A 259 -0.43 9.09 15.82
N TRP A 260 0.61 9.73 15.29
CA TRP A 260 0.78 11.18 15.26
C TRP A 260 -0.01 11.87 14.13
N VAL A 261 -0.50 11.10 13.16
CA VAL A 261 -1.28 11.59 12.02
C VAL A 261 -2.69 11.97 12.48
N PRO A 262 -3.14 13.22 12.32
CA PRO A 262 -4.36 13.73 12.95
C PRO A 262 -5.66 13.43 12.15
N ILE A 263 -5.68 12.44 11.27
CA ILE A 263 -6.81 12.14 10.39
C ILE A 263 -7.41 10.76 10.57
#